data_e3f5065c9d84489e74d98761336a6c2f
#
_entry.id   e3f5065c9d84489e74d98761336a6c2f
#
_cell.length_a   1.000
_cell.length_b   1.000
_cell.length_c   1.000
_cell.angle_alpha   90.00
_cell.angle_beta   90.00
_cell.angle_gamma   90.00
#
_symmetry.space_group_name_H-M   'P 1'
#
loop_
_entity.id
_entity.type
_entity.pdbx_description
1 polymer ?
#
loop_
_entity_poly.entity_id
_entity_poly.type
_entity_poly.pdbx_seq_one_letter_code
_entity_poly.pdbx_strand_id
1 'polypeptide(L)'
;MNLANVHVLRVDRTHDATLDRLLKQYCCEMRAWIVPMSDAEGFTYPPEKIWNDNTDVYLAHVADIPAGFALVGSAQRYIGDPKVRDMVEFFVVAHFRRKGFGRAMAGYIWNQYRSDWLIRVYQGNTPAMRFWAGAVAHYSSGAYREDVRSISGNAWSYFTFAPSNNRAWTPPSSFDR
;
A
#
# COMPACT_ATOMS: atom_id res chain seq x y z
N MET A 1 5.45 -20.97 3.41
CA MET A 1 5.70 -19.89 4.39
C MET A 1 4.41 -19.72 5.17
N ASN A 2 4.46 -19.84 6.49
CA ASN A 2 3.25 -19.75 7.32
C ASN A 2 2.96 -18.25 7.55
N LEU A 3 1.79 -17.75 7.10
CA LEU A 3 1.33 -16.38 7.32
C LEU A 3 1.04 -16.08 8.82
N ALA A 4 1.02 -17.08 9.68
CA ALA A 4 0.88 -16.90 11.12
C ALA A 4 2.02 -16.07 11.76
N ASN A 5 3.15 -15.90 11.06
CA ASN A 5 4.30 -15.12 11.52
C ASN A 5 4.37 -13.73 10.87
N VAL A 6 3.28 -13.26 10.27
CA VAL A 6 3.21 -11.90 9.70
C VAL A 6 2.75 -10.94 10.78
N HIS A 7 3.60 -9.97 11.10
CA HIS A 7 3.29 -8.90 12.04
C HIS A 7 3.28 -7.57 11.30
N VAL A 8 2.19 -6.81 11.44
CA VAL A 8 2.05 -5.46 10.88
C VAL A 8 1.85 -4.50 12.04
N LEU A 9 2.69 -3.50 12.14
CA LEU A 9 2.71 -2.55 13.24
C LEU A 9 2.64 -1.11 12.70
N ARG A 10 1.81 -0.27 13.31
CA ARG A 10 1.93 1.17 13.15
C ARG A 10 3.14 1.62 13.98
N VAL A 11 4.01 2.41 13.38
CA VAL A 11 5.30 2.76 13.96
C VAL A 11 5.50 4.27 13.99
N ASP A 12 6.45 4.70 14.78
CA ASP A 12 6.94 6.06 14.91
C ASP A 12 8.39 6.19 14.42
N ARG A 13 8.99 7.37 14.65
CA ARG A 13 10.37 7.70 14.25
C ARG A 13 11.46 6.80 14.83
N THR A 14 11.18 6.04 15.87
CA THR A 14 12.17 5.08 16.43
C THR A 14 12.52 3.98 15.43
N HIS A 15 11.68 3.78 14.40
CA HIS A 15 11.87 2.80 13.33
C HIS A 15 12.48 3.39 12.05
N ASP A 16 12.98 4.63 12.09
CA ASP A 16 13.43 5.38 10.92
C ASP A 16 14.49 4.64 10.09
N ALA A 17 15.48 4.04 10.75
CA ALA A 17 16.54 3.28 10.07
C ALA A 17 16.01 2.07 9.27
N THR A 18 15.00 1.38 9.79
CA THR A 18 14.36 0.25 9.09
C THR A 18 13.53 0.74 7.91
N LEU A 19 12.75 1.80 8.12
CA LEU A 19 11.95 2.42 7.07
C LEU A 19 12.83 2.96 5.94
N ASP A 20 13.91 3.68 6.25
CA ASP A 20 14.85 4.24 5.27
C ASP A 20 15.43 3.15 4.35
N ARG A 21 15.84 2.01 4.94
CA ARG A 21 16.33 0.88 4.17
C ARG A 21 15.29 0.32 3.20
N LEU A 22 14.04 0.19 3.63
CA LEU A 22 12.95 -0.28 2.79
C LEU A 22 12.56 0.74 1.71
N LEU A 23 12.59 2.03 2.05
CA LEU A 23 12.34 3.12 1.11
C LEU A 23 13.40 3.18 0.01
N LYS A 24 14.67 2.98 0.34
CA LYS A 24 15.74 2.89 -0.67
C LYS A 24 15.49 1.78 -1.68
N GLN A 25 15.08 0.59 -1.21
CA GLN A 25 14.70 -0.51 -2.11
C GLN A 25 13.49 -0.15 -2.95
N TYR A 26 12.45 0.41 -2.33
CA TYR A 26 11.25 0.87 -3.02
C TYR A 26 11.55 1.89 -4.11
N CYS A 27 12.31 2.95 -3.78
CA CYS A 27 12.68 3.98 -4.73
C CYS A 27 13.48 3.41 -5.92
N CYS A 28 14.39 2.48 -5.64
CA CYS A 28 15.16 1.80 -6.69
C CYS A 28 14.25 1.03 -7.67
N GLU A 29 13.27 0.28 -7.16
CA GLU A 29 12.33 -0.46 -7.99
C GLU A 29 11.35 0.47 -8.74
N MET A 30 10.88 1.52 -8.07
CA MET A 30 9.90 2.45 -8.65
C MET A 30 10.47 3.29 -9.79
N ARG A 31 11.80 3.46 -9.87
CA ARG A 31 12.43 4.17 -11.00
C ARG A 31 12.06 3.58 -12.36
N ALA A 32 11.86 2.27 -12.44
CA ALA A 32 11.43 1.62 -13.68
C ALA A 32 10.04 2.09 -14.17
N TRP A 33 9.22 2.65 -13.28
CA TRP A 33 7.84 3.06 -13.55
C TRP A 33 7.64 4.57 -13.54
N ILE A 34 8.45 5.30 -12.79
CA ILE A 34 8.31 6.74 -12.54
C ILE A 34 9.17 7.59 -13.49
N VAL A 35 10.33 7.09 -13.92
CA VAL A 35 11.24 7.84 -14.84
C VAL A 35 10.57 8.32 -16.12
N PRO A 36 9.60 7.62 -16.73
CA PRO A 36 8.84 8.16 -17.84
C PRO A 36 7.95 9.36 -17.46
N MET A 37 7.77 9.64 -16.17
CA MET A 37 6.81 10.63 -15.65
C MET A 37 7.44 11.90 -15.10
N SER A 38 8.76 11.91 -14.86
CA SER A 38 9.45 13.08 -14.34
C SER A 38 10.92 13.09 -14.76
N ASP A 39 11.45 14.25 -15.10
CA ASP A 39 12.90 14.50 -15.29
C ASP A 39 13.68 14.39 -13.97
N ALA A 40 13.16 13.67 -13.00
CA ALA A 40 13.60 13.70 -11.62
C ALA A 40 14.93 12.98 -11.44
N GLU A 41 15.96 13.72 -11.20
CA GLU A 41 17.11 13.30 -10.42
C GLU A 41 16.60 12.75 -9.06
N GLY A 42 16.40 11.44 -9.01
CA GLY A 42 16.15 10.72 -7.77
C GLY A 42 14.75 10.85 -7.18
N PHE A 43 13.86 9.93 -7.53
CA PHE A 43 12.69 9.66 -6.71
C PHE A 43 13.17 9.30 -5.29
N THR A 44 12.91 10.19 -4.34
CA THR A 44 13.28 10.04 -2.93
C THR A 44 12.12 10.45 -2.03
N TYR A 45 12.05 9.85 -0.86
CA TYR A 45 11.11 10.23 0.19
C TYR A 45 11.85 10.97 1.30
N PRO A 46 11.77 12.30 1.35
CA PRO A 46 12.36 13.04 2.46
C PRO A 46 11.60 12.77 3.77
N PRO A 47 12.31 12.66 4.91
CA PRO A 47 11.72 12.29 6.20
C PRO A 47 10.52 13.14 6.61
N GLU A 48 10.55 14.44 6.32
CA GLU A 48 9.47 15.39 6.65
C GLU A 48 8.15 15.10 5.90
N LYS A 49 8.21 14.42 4.76
CA LYS A 49 7.01 13.98 4.03
C LYS A 49 6.42 12.70 4.62
N ILE A 50 7.22 11.94 5.35
CA ILE A 50 6.81 10.67 5.95
C ILE A 50 6.31 10.92 7.38
N TRP A 51 7.17 11.50 8.20
CA TRP A 51 6.91 11.71 9.61
C TRP A 51 6.21 13.06 9.84
N ASN A 52 4.89 13.08 9.63
CA ASN A 52 4.04 14.22 9.89
C ASN A 52 2.69 13.75 10.45
N ASP A 53 1.91 14.65 11.03
CA ASP A 53 0.65 14.34 11.71
C ASP A 53 -0.45 13.77 10.78
N ASN A 54 -0.25 13.85 9.47
CA ASN A 54 -1.23 13.40 8.48
C ASN A 54 -0.85 12.06 7.83
N THR A 55 0.24 11.44 8.25
CA THR A 55 0.73 10.18 7.68
C THR A 55 0.92 9.12 8.76
N ASP A 56 0.19 8.03 8.64
CA ASP A 56 0.40 6.84 9.45
C ASP A 56 1.40 5.92 8.76
N VAL A 57 2.44 5.51 9.45
CA VAL A 57 3.49 4.63 8.94
C VAL A 57 3.29 3.22 9.50
N TYR A 58 3.31 2.24 8.60
CA TYR A 58 3.24 0.83 8.96
C TYR A 58 4.48 0.10 8.49
N LEU A 59 5.04 -0.73 9.36
CA LEU A 59 6.04 -1.73 9.01
C LEU A 59 5.45 -3.12 9.12
N ALA A 60 5.82 -3.98 8.19
CA ALA A 60 5.43 -5.37 8.19
C ALA A 60 6.67 -6.27 8.28
N HIS A 61 6.59 -7.28 9.13
CA HIS A 61 7.66 -8.25 9.38
C HIS A 61 7.16 -9.67 9.13
N VAL A 62 8.07 -10.53 8.74
CA VAL A 62 7.89 -11.98 8.76
C VAL A 62 8.88 -12.54 9.75
N ALA A 63 8.39 -13.07 10.86
CA ALA A 63 9.18 -13.19 12.09
C ALA A 63 9.80 -11.80 12.42
N ASP A 64 11.12 -11.73 12.61
CA ASP A 64 11.82 -10.47 12.91
C ASP A 64 12.41 -9.78 11.67
N ILE A 65 12.11 -10.28 10.45
CA ILE A 65 12.68 -9.75 9.21
C ILE A 65 11.73 -8.69 8.63
N PRO A 66 12.17 -7.42 8.47
CA PRO A 66 11.37 -6.41 7.77
C PRO A 66 11.05 -6.84 6.34
N ALA A 67 9.77 -6.92 6.03
CA ALA A 67 9.26 -7.50 4.79
C ALA A 67 8.49 -6.51 3.92
N GLY A 68 8.13 -5.34 4.47
CA GLY A 68 7.43 -4.29 3.73
C GLY A 68 7.07 -3.09 4.58
N PHE A 69 6.55 -2.06 3.93
CA PHE A 69 5.99 -0.88 4.59
C PHE A 69 4.76 -0.36 3.86
N ALA A 70 3.97 0.45 4.55
CA ALA A 70 2.91 1.26 3.96
C ALA A 70 2.88 2.66 4.59
N LEU A 71 2.52 3.64 3.77
CA LEU A 71 2.19 4.99 4.19
C LEU A 71 0.70 5.22 3.95
N VAL A 72 -0.02 5.62 4.98
CA VAL A 72 -1.46 5.89 4.92
C VAL A 72 -1.71 7.36 5.21
N GLY A 73 -2.42 8.01 4.33
CA GLY A 73 -2.76 9.43 4.46
C GLY A 73 -4.23 9.70 4.19
N SER A 74 -4.55 10.97 3.94
CA SER A 74 -5.87 11.42 3.52
C SER A 74 -5.98 11.50 1.99
N ALA A 75 -7.13 11.12 1.46
CA ALA A 75 -7.43 11.25 0.03
C ALA A 75 -7.87 12.66 -0.39
N GLN A 76 -7.88 13.64 0.53
CA GLN A 76 -8.32 15.03 0.32
C GLN A 76 -7.78 15.64 -0.98
N ARG A 77 -6.48 15.48 -1.24
CA ARG A 77 -5.81 16.05 -2.42
C ARG A 77 -6.33 15.48 -3.74
N TYR A 78 -6.82 14.25 -3.74
CA TYR A 78 -7.12 13.49 -4.96
C TYR A 78 -8.60 13.43 -5.29
N ILE A 79 -9.45 13.39 -4.27
CA ILE A 79 -10.90 13.29 -4.43
C ILE A 79 -11.69 14.33 -3.63
N GLY A 80 -11.00 15.26 -2.93
CA GLY A 80 -11.63 16.34 -2.18
C GLY A 80 -12.24 15.92 -0.84
N ASP A 81 -12.11 14.67 -0.41
CA ASP A 81 -12.70 14.16 0.84
C ASP A 81 -11.61 13.79 1.86
N PRO A 82 -11.51 14.54 2.99
CA PRO A 82 -10.53 14.27 4.03
C PRO A 82 -10.85 13.03 4.86
N LYS A 83 -12.08 12.52 4.80
CA LYS A 83 -12.50 11.34 5.56
C LYS A 83 -12.09 10.04 4.89
N VAL A 84 -11.85 10.06 3.58
CA VAL A 84 -11.37 8.90 2.84
C VAL A 84 -9.87 8.74 3.05
N ARG A 85 -9.43 7.53 3.38
CA ARG A 85 -8.01 7.19 3.52
C ARG A 85 -7.40 6.83 2.17
N ASP A 86 -6.15 7.23 1.99
CA ASP A 86 -5.34 6.92 0.80
C ASP A 86 -4.17 6.02 1.21
N MET A 87 -4.00 4.90 0.50
CA MET A 87 -2.77 4.12 0.58
C MET A 87 -1.71 4.83 -0.26
N VAL A 88 -1.04 5.81 0.37
CA VAL A 88 -0.09 6.71 -0.31
C VAL A 88 1.05 5.93 -0.95
N GLU A 89 1.66 5.02 -0.16
CA GLU A 89 2.70 4.12 -0.61
C GLU A 89 2.51 2.73 -0.01
N PHE A 90 2.92 1.73 -0.75
CA PHE A 90 2.85 0.34 -0.31
C PHE A 90 3.96 -0.47 -0.97
N PHE A 91 4.76 -1.13 -0.17
CA PHE A 91 5.89 -1.91 -0.63
C PHE A 91 5.98 -3.25 0.09
N VAL A 92 6.26 -4.28 -0.67
CA VAL A 92 6.63 -5.60 -0.17
C VAL A 92 7.95 -5.99 -0.80
N VAL A 93 8.93 -6.36 0.02
CA VAL A 93 10.23 -6.84 -0.43
C VAL A 93 10.05 -8.05 -1.36
N ALA A 94 10.80 -8.09 -2.47
CA ALA A 94 10.63 -9.05 -3.55
C ALA A 94 10.55 -10.52 -3.06
N HIS A 95 11.41 -10.88 -2.10
CA HIS A 95 11.44 -12.24 -1.53
C HIS A 95 10.12 -12.69 -0.89
N PHE A 96 9.30 -11.75 -0.40
CA PHE A 96 8.03 -12.04 0.27
C PHE A 96 6.80 -11.92 -0.66
N ARG A 97 6.99 -11.50 -1.91
CA ARG A 97 5.90 -11.38 -2.90
C ARG A 97 5.38 -12.74 -3.33
N ARG A 98 4.19 -12.75 -3.91
CA ARG A 98 3.51 -13.92 -4.50
C ARG A 98 3.19 -15.05 -3.51
N LYS A 99 3.23 -14.74 -2.21
CA LYS A 99 2.98 -15.66 -1.08
C LYS A 99 1.79 -15.23 -0.22
N GLY A 100 0.92 -14.34 -0.74
CA GLY A 100 -0.23 -13.80 0.00
C GLY A 100 0.10 -12.67 0.99
N PHE A 101 1.38 -12.43 1.30
CA PHE A 101 1.83 -11.46 2.29
C PHE A 101 1.29 -10.05 2.04
N GLY A 102 1.41 -9.52 0.82
CA GLY A 102 0.92 -8.17 0.51
C GLY A 102 -0.59 -8.01 0.72
N ARG A 103 -1.38 -9.04 0.38
CA ARG A 103 -2.83 -9.02 0.63
C ARG A 103 -3.15 -9.05 2.12
N ALA A 104 -2.42 -9.86 2.90
CA ALA A 104 -2.55 -9.92 4.34
C ALA A 104 -2.24 -8.57 4.99
N MET A 105 -1.13 -7.95 4.60
CA MET A 105 -0.71 -6.63 5.07
C MET A 105 -1.74 -5.54 4.72
N ALA A 106 -2.20 -5.48 3.48
CA ALA A 106 -3.20 -4.50 3.05
C ALA A 106 -4.52 -4.66 3.83
N GLY A 107 -5.03 -5.89 3.94
CA GLY A 107 -6.24 -6.20 4.70
C GLY A 107 -6.13 -5.84 6.18
N TYR A 108 -4.99 -6.12 6.82
CA TYR A 108 -4.74 -5.70 8.19
C TYR A 108 -4.85 -4.17 8.33
N ILE A 109 -4.17 -3.41 7.46
CA ILE A 109 -4.16 -1.95 7.51
C ILE A 109 -5.58 -1.40 7.27
N TRP A 110 -6.29 -1.89 6.27
CA TRP A 110 -7.66 -1.45 5.99
C TRP A 110 -8.60 -1.63 7.18
N ASN A 111 -8.43 -2.70 7.94
CA ASN A 111 -9.22 -2.97 9.14
C ASN A 111 -8.91 -2.05 10.34
N GLN A 112 -7.82 -1.28 10.30
CA GLN A 112 -7.50 -0.31 11.37
C GLN A 112 -8.34 0.97 11.28
N TYR A 113 -9.05 1.19 10.14
CA TYR A 113 -9.79 2.42 9.90
C TYR A 113 -11.26 2.14 9.61
N ARG A 114 -12.13 2.97 10.19
CA ARG A 114 -13.58 2.99 9.88
C ARG A 114 -13.90 4.06 8.83
N SER A 115 -13.20 4.01 7.71
CA SER A 115 -13.31 5.01 6.64
C SER A 115 -13.22 4.34 5.30
N ASP A 116 -13.79 4.98 4.28
CA ASP A 116 -13.59 4.57 2.90
C ASP A 116 -12.13 4.70 2.49
N TRP A 117 -11.75 3.95 1.48
CA TRP A 117 -10.39 3.85 0.99
C TRP A 117 -10.28 4.28 -0.46
N LEU A 118 -9.17 4.93 -0.76
CA LEU A 118 -8.67 5.19 -2.10
C LEU A 118 -7.36 4.43 -2.30
N ILE A 119 -7.27 3.71 -3.42
CA ILE A 119 -6.02 3.14 -3.91
C ILE A 119 -5.78 3.72 -5.30
N ARG A 120 -4.63 4.34 -5.51
CA ARG A 120 -4.25 4.95 -6.80
C ARG A 120 -3.12 4.16 -7.41
N VAL A 121 -3.29 3.72 -8.64
CA VAL A 121 -2.29 2.90 -9.32
C VAL A 121 -2.00 3.44 -10.71
N TYR A 122 -0.73 3.67 -11.00
CA TYR A 122 -0.29 3.96 -12.36
C TYR A 122 -0.53 2.73 -13.25
N GLN A 123 -1.29 2.88 -14.32
CA GLN A 123 -1.67 1.73 -15.18
C GLN A 123 -0.47 1.09 -15.88
N GLY A 124 0.60 1.85 -16.13
CA GLY A 124 1.85 1.32 -16.66
C GLY A 124 2.55 0.33 -15.72
N ASN A 125 2.31 0.43 -14.40
CA ASN A 125 2.80 -0.54 -13.43
C ASN A 125 1.89 -1.79 -13.38
N THR A 126 1.98 -2.61 -14.43
CA THR A 126 1.14 -3.81 -14.59
C THR A 126 1.16 -4.77 -13.39
N PRO A 127 2.31 -5.05 -12.73
CA PRO A 127 2.31 -5.87 -11.52
C PRO A 127 1.49 -5.27 -10.38
N ALA A 128 1.59 -3.96 -10.14
CA ALA A 128 0.80 -3.27 -9.11
C ALA A 128 -0.69 -3.25 -9.46
N MET A 129 -1.04 -3.01 -10.73
CA MET A 129 -2.42 -3.07 -11.20
C MET A 129 -3.07 -4.44 -10.91
N ARG A 130 -2.41 -5.53 -11.27
CA ARG A 130 -2.92 -6.89 -10.98
C ARG A 130 -3.07 -7.16 -9.49
N PHE A 131 -2.10 -6.71 -8.71
CA PHE A 131 -2.14 -6.88 -7.25
C PHE A 131 -3.31 -6.13 -6.64
N TRP A 132 -3.45 -4.82 -6.93
CA TRP A 132 -4.46 -3.98 -6.31
C TRP A 132 -5.88 -4.33 -6.74
N ALA A 133 -6.11 -4.58 -8.03
CA ALA A 133 -7.41 -5.05 -8.52
C ALA A 133 -7.86 -6.32 -7.79
N GLY A 134 -6.95 -7.30 -7.64
CA GLY A 134 -7.27 -8.54 -6.92
C GLY A 134 -7.41 -8.35 -5.40
N ALA A 135 -6.61 -7.50 -4.77
CA ALA A 135 -6.67 -7.25 -3.33
C ALA A 135 -7.94 -6.49 -2.94
N VAL A 136 -8.28 -5.44 -3.70
CA VAL A 136 -9.49 -4.63 -3.48
C VAL A 136 -10.75 -5.48 -3.72
N ALA A 137 -10.82 -6.20 -4.85
CA ALA A 137 -11.97 -7.07 -5.15
C ALA A 137 -12.20 -8.12 -4.06
N HIS A 138 -11.12 -8.74 -3.57
CA HIS A 138 -11.22 -9.72 -2.49
C HIS A 138 -11.70 -9.10 -1.18
N TYR A 139 -11.11 -7.98 -0.77
CA TYR A 139 -11.44 -7.34 0.51
C TYR A 139 -12.86 -6.78 0.54
N SER A 140 -13.27 -6.10 -0.53
CA SER A 140 -14.60 -5.50 -0.65
C SER A 140 -15.69 -6.50 -1.06
N SER A 141 -15.36 -7.77 -1.29
CA SER A 141 -16.26 -8.77 -1.90
C SER A 141 -16.85 -8.31 -3.23
N GLY A 142 -16.05 -7.58 -4.02
CA GLY A 142 -16.45 -6.99 -5.30
C GLY A 142 -17.18 -5.65 -5.20
N ALA A 143 -17.46 -5.16 -4.00
CA ALA A 143 -18.13 -3.87 -3.78
C ALA A 143 -17.13 -2.70 -3.81
N TYR A 144 -16.60 -2.40 -4.97
CA TYR A 144 -15.70 -1.27 -5.22
C TYR A 144 -16.05 -0.57 -6.52
N ARG A 145 -15.55 0.65 -6.67
CA ARG A 145 -15.61 1.40 -7.92
C ARG A 145 -14.19 1.64 -8.42
N GLU A 146 -14.00 1.53 -9.72
CA GLU A 146 -12.77 1.91 -10.42
C GLU A 146 -13.05 3.06 -11.38
N ASP A 147 -12.32 4.16 -11.23
CA ASP A 147 -12.30 5.28 -12.16
C ASP A 147 -10.89 5.39 -12.77
N VAL A 148 -10.82 5.74 -14.05
CA VAL A 148 -9.54 6.03 -14.71
C VAL A 148 -9.39 7.53 -14.86
N ARG A 149 -8.23 8.06 -14.41
CA ARG A 149 -7.90 9.49 -14.53
C ARG A 149 -6.58 9.68 -15.24
N SER A 150 -6.49 10.73 -16.04
CA SER A 150 -5.22 11.16 -16.65
C SER A 150 -4.54 12.18 -15.74
N ILE A 151 -3.29 11.92 -15.36
CA ILE A 151 -2.44 12.84 -14.60
C ILE A 151 -1.15 13.02 -15.39
N SER A 152 -0.87 14.25 -15.84
CA SER A 152 0.32 14.56 -16.65
C SER A 152 0.49 13.61 -17.85
N GLY A 153 -0.60 13.31 -18.55
CA GLY A 153 -0.60 12.41 -19.71
C GLY A 153 -0.55 10.92 -19.40
N ASN A 154 -0.48 10.53 -18.13
CA ASN A 154 -0.41 9.15 -17.69
C ASN A 154 -1.76 8.67 -17.13
N ALA A 155 -2.18 7.45 -17.47
CA ALA A 155 -3.41 6.86 -16.97
C ALA A 155 -3.21 6.24 -15.58
N TRP A 156 -4.12 6.58 -14.65
CA TRP A 156 -4.17 6.08 -13.28
C TRP A 156 -5.51 5.46 -12.98
N SER A 157 -5.53 4.27 -12.40
CA SER A 157 -6.73 3.68 -11.82
C SER A 157 -6.89 4.13 -10.37
N TYR A 158 -8.11 4.55 -10.05
CA TYR A 158 -8.57 4.97 -8.73
C TYR A 158 -9.60 3.97 -8.23
N PHE A 159 -9.22 3.08 -7.35
CA PHE A 159 -10.14 2.15 -6.69
C PHE A 159 -10.66 2.79 -5.42
N THR A 160 -11.99 2.90 -5.31
CA THR A 160 -12.66 3.37 -4.09
C THR A 160 -13.58 2.29 -3.54
N PHE A 161 -13.55 2.07 -2.23
CA PHE A 161 -14.34 1.06 -1.56
C PHE A 161 -14.55 1.39 -0.08
N ALA A 162 -15.66 0.91 0.48
CA ALA A 162 -15.94 1.01 1.90
C ALA A 162 -15.23 -0.11 2.69
N PRO A 163 -14.94 0.09 3.99
CA PRO A 163 -14.46 -0.97 4.85
C PRO A 163 -15.48 -2.11 4.89
N SER A 164 -15.02 -3.34 4.91
CA SER A 164 -15.93 -4.48 5.06
C SER A 164 -16.54 -4.45 6.46
N ASN A 165 -17.85 -4.19 6.55
CA ASN A 165 -18.56 -3.98 7.81
C ASN A 165 -18.66 -5.24 8.70
N ASN A 166 -18.02 -6.36 8.36
CA ASN A 166 -18.35 -7.59 9.09
C ASN A 166 -17.32 -8.72 9.08
N ARG A 167 -16.02 -8.47 9.00
CA ARG A 167 -15.07 -9.59 9.28
C ARG A 167 -13.81 -9.06 9.93
N ALA A 168 -13.59 -9.49 11.19
CA ALA A 168 -12.23 -9.66 11.67
C ALA A 168 -11.48 -10.46 10.59
N TRP A 169 -10.47 -9.86 9.97
CA TRP A 169 -9.63 -10.56 9.01
C TRP A 169 -8.96 -11.71 9.76
N THR A 170 -9.30 -12.93 9.42
CA THR A 170 -8.57 -14.12 9.84
C THR A 170 -7.69 -14.51 8.67
N PRO A 171 -6.37 -14.69 8.88
CA PRO A 171 -5.51 -15.22 7.83
C PRO A 171 -6.11 -16.57 7.38
N PRO A 172 -6.16 -16.82 6.06
CA PRO A 172 -6.62 -18.11 5.57
C PRO A 172 -5.76 -19.22 6.19
N SER A 173 -6.40 -20.23 6.75
CA SER A 173 -5.78 -21.35 7.45
C SER A 173 -4.98 -22.27 6.52
N SER A 174 -5.12 -22.12 5.23
CA SER A 174 -4.30 -22.81 4.21
C SER A 174 -4.35 -22.05 2.89
N PHE A 175 -3.20 -21.66 2.38
CA PHE A 175 -3.03 -21.46 0.95
C PHE A 175 -2.57 -22.79 0.37
N ASP A 176 -3.50 -23.62 -0.03
CA ASP A 176 -3.22 -24.72 -0.92
C ASP A 176 -2.96 -24.17 -2.32
N ARG A 177 -1.72 -24.41 -2.77
CA ARG A 177 -1.11 -24.48 -4.10
C ARG A 177 -1.31 -23.31 -5.07
#